data_70d8f9fae88680bf28956c88eb2e8382
#
_entry.id   70d8f9fae88680bf28956c88eb2e8382
#
_cell.length_a   1.000
_cell.length_b   1.000
_cell.length_c   1.000
_cell.angle_alpha   90.00
_cell.angle_beta   90.00
_cell.angle_gamma   90.00
#
_symmetry.space_group_name_H-M   'P 1'
#
loop_
_entity.id
_entity.type
_entity.pdbx_description
1 polymer ?
#
loop_
_entity_poly.entity_id
_entity_poly.type
_entity_poly.pdbx_seq_one_letter_code
_entity_poly.pdbx_strand_id
1 'polypeptide(L)'
;MKKNLLLLGLLVCSMTTMAQTEKAEKPESWYFKLGASYFNQTASTEFPVVGGQLPNRDVYEGTLANNRLVSRESVTGSFGQGFRSGITGGYRFSTRLGVELSANYYVSNEKTMSQTTNRLANPTTASATTPATYVSFTAEGQIKAFDLAPAIVMFLGEAHGFEPYTKVGVIVPVHGTLDIKTNREYTTFVGANQVAKTDAYSKDVVKPNATIGFMAALGTSYKLGKNLSAFAELEYRNFTVHGKTKETTEYTENGVDKLNTNTNFRVGSTASNHTHYVDRLDTNSNNALTNPNGVDQSKPMDELSSYVGISGLGLTLGIKYSL
;
A
#
# COMPACT_ATOMS: atom_id res chain seq x y z
N MET A 1 -25.14 -7.74 13.50
CA MET A 1 -24.83 -6.53 12.70
C MET A 1 -25.91 -5.45 12.75
N LYS A 2 -27.21 -5.74 12.61
CA LYS A 2 -28.30 -4.72 12.62
C LYS A 2 -28.38 -3.91 13.94
N LYS A 3 -28.14 -4.51 15.11
CA LYS A 3 -28.22 -3.83 16.41
C LYS A 3 -27.11 -2.78 16.63
N ASN A 4 -25.91 -3.00 16.08
CA ASN A 4 -24.78 -2.06 16.22
C ASN A 4 -24.92 -0.83 15.30
N LEU A 5 -25.56 -1.01 14.14
CA LEU A 5 -25.88 0.12 13.24
C LEU A 5 -26.93 1.05 13.84
N LEU A 6 -27.90 0.48 14.58
CA LEU A 6 -28.95 1.23 15.27
C LEU A 6 -28.36 2.03 16.44
N LEU A 7 -27.39 1.48 17.16
CA LEU A 7 -26.67 2.17 18.23
C LEU A 7 -25.85 3.35 17.72
N LEU A 8 -25.17 3.18 16.57
CA LEU A 8 -24.43 4.25 15.91
C LEU A 8 -25.36 5.36 15.43
N GLY A 9 -26.52 5.01 14.85
CA GLY A 9 -27.55 5.97 14.45
C GLY A 9 -28.13 6.76 15.62
N LEU A 10 -28.39 6.09 16.75
CA LEU A 10 -28.89 6.74 17.99
C LEU A 10 -27.83 7.67 18.61
N LEU A 11 -26.55 7.32 18.57
CA LEU A 11 -25.45 8.17 19.03
C LEU A 11 -25.33 9.46 18.20
N VAL A 12 -25.46 9.35 16.87
CA VAL A 12 -25.45 10.51 15.96
C VAL A 12 -26.70 11.39 16.19
N CYS A 13 -27.89 10.81 16.36
CA CYS A 13 -29.10 11.56 16.64
C CYS A 13 -29.10 12.24 18.02
N SER A 14 -28.47 11.63 19.05
CA SER A 14 -28.36 12.27 20.37
C SER A 14 -27.37 13.46 20.36
N MET A 15 -26.34 13.43 19.52
CA MET A 15 -25.41 14.56 19.36
C MET A 15 -26.11 15.76 18.67
N THR A 16 -27.05 15.52 17.76
CA THR A 16 -27.75 16.61 17.05
C THR A 16 -28.76 17.35 17.93
N THR A 17 -29.33 16.70 18.92
CA THR A 17 -30.29 17.36 19.84
C THR A 17 -29.63 18.26 20.87
N MET A 18 -28.38 17.98 21.26
CA MET A 18 -27.63 18.84 22.19
C MET A 18 -27.11 20.14 21.55
N ALA A 19 -26.95 20.16 20.22
CA ALA A 19 -26.39 21.30 19.49
C ALA A 19 -27.36 22.47 19.24
N GLN A 20 -28.60 22.40 19.71
CA GLN A 20 -29.63 23.40 19.37
C GLN A 20 -29.79 24.54 20.39
N THR A 21 -29.04 24.55 21.49
CA THR A 21 -29.34 25.42 22.65
C THR A 21 -28.37 26.57 22.91
N GLU A 22 -27.28 26.72 22.15
CA GLU A 22 -26.31 27.81 22.38
C GLU A 22 -26.37 28.90 21.30
N LYS A 23 -26.22 30.16 21.76
CA LYS A 23 -26.16 31.37 20.93
C LYS A 23 -25.02 31.22 19.94
N ALA A 24 -25.29 31.28 18.64
CA ALA A 24 -24.31 31.18 17.57
C ALA A 24 -23.24 32.27 17.73
N GLU A 25 -22.07 31.93 18.23
CA GLU A 25 -20.89 32.79 18.16
C GLU A 25 -20.52 33.00 16.67
N LYS A 26 -19.85 34.13 16.40
CA LYS A 26 -19.38 34.46 15.07
C LYS A 26 -18.46 33.31 14.58
N PRO A 27 -18.68 32.72 13.41
CA PRO A 27 -17.87 31.60 12.97
C PRO A 27 -16.40 32.01 12.87
N GLU A 28 -15.51 31.09 13.30
CA GLU A 28 -14.08 31.22 13.05
C GLU A 28 -13.86 31.26 11.53
N SER A 29 -13.10 32.24 11.04
CA SER A 29 -12.89 32.35 9.59
C SER A 29 -11.85 31.36 9.08
N TRP A 30 -10.67 31.35 9.67
CA TRP A 30 -9.57 30.45 9.32
C TRP A 30 -9.12 29.63 10.50
N TYR A 31 -8.69 28.42 10.25
CA TYR A 31 -8.04 27.58 11.24
C TYR A 31 -7.01 26.64 10.59
N PHE A 32 -6.05 26.20 11.38
CA PHE A 32 -5.03 25.25 10.99
C PHE A 32 -5.05 24.04 11.91
N LYS A 33 -4.84 22.85 11.36
CA LYS A 33 -4.71 21.63 12.15
C LYS A 33 -3.36 20.98 11.87
N LEU A 34 -2.78 20.39 12.89
CA LEU A 34 -1.64 19.47 12.79
C LEU A 34 -2.04 18.17 13.47
N GLY A 35 -1.95 17.06 12.77
CA GLY A 35 -2.41 15.78 13.27
C GLY A 35 -1.57 14.60 12.82
N ALA A 36 -1.69 13.53 13.58
CA ALA A 36 -1.12 12.23 13.27
C ALA A 36 -2.17 11.14 13.43
N SER A 37 -2.11 10.12 12.58
CA SER A 37 -3.12 9.06 12.50
C SER A 37 -2.47 7.71 12.38
N TYR A 38 -3.14 6.70 12.93
CA TYR A 38 -2.86 5.32 12.61
C TYR A 38 -4.10 4.68 11.97
N PHE A 39 -3.89 4.01 10.85
CA PHE A 39 -4.94 3.34 10.08
C PHE A 39 -4.81 1.84 10.21
N ASN A 40 -5.96 1.16 10.33
CA ASN A 40 -6.10 -0.28 10.10
C ASN A 40 -6.73 -0.52 8.74
N GLN A 41 -6.30 -1.57 8.05
CA GLN A 41 -6.87 -1.95 6.76
C GLN A 41 -8.33 -2.37 6.91
N THR A 42 -9.18 -2.00 5.93
CA THR A 42 -10.61 -2.33 5.93
C THR A 42 -11.01 -3.33 4.85
N ALA A 43 -10.20 -3.46 3.81
CA ALA A 43 -10.42 -4.40 2.71
C ALA A 43 -9.10 -5.12 2.41
N SER A 44 -9.15 -6.43 2.29
CA SER A 44 -8.03 -7.25 1.84
C SER A 44 -8.33 -7.76 0.45
N THR A 45 -7.34 -7.64 -0.45
CA THR A 45 -7.35 -8.17 -1.81
C THR A 45 -6.12 -9.05 -2.00
N GLU A 46 -6.07 -9.83 -3.06
CA GLU A 46 -4.81 -10.46 -3.46
C GLU A 46 -3.80 -9.40 -3.86
N PHE A 47 -2.54 -9.61 -3.46
CA PHE A 47 -1.45 -8.75 -3.89
C PHE A 47 -1.10 -8.96 -5.37
N PRO A 48 -0.45 -7.99 -6.03
CA PRO A 48 0.09 -8.17 -7.36
C PRO A 48 1.10 -9.32 -7.45
N VAL A 49 1.25 -9.86 -8.65
CA VAL A 49 2.36 -10.77 -8.99
C VAL A 49 3.69 -10.02 -8.82
N VAL A 50 4.64 -10.62 -8.12
CA VAL A 50 5.97 -10.05 -7.89
C VAL A 50 7.03 -10.97 -8.50
N GLY A 51 7.78 -10.47 -9.48
CA GLY A 51 8.84 -11.23 -10.14
C GLY A 51 8.34 -12.56 -10.72
N GLY A 52 7.14 -12.57 -11.32
CA GLY A 52 6.50 -13.75 -11.89
C GLY A 52 5.89 -14.71 -10.87
N GLN A 53 5.90 -14.37 -9.58
CA GLN A 53 5.34 -15.22 -8.50
C GLN A 53 3.96 -14.72 -8.08
N LEU A 54 3.02 -15.65 -7.99
CA LEU A 54 1.66 -15.40 -7.51
C LEU A 54 1.66 -14.97 -6.03
N PRO A 55 0.63 -14.25 -5.56
CA PRO A 55 0.51 -13.83 -4.16
C PRO A 55 0.11 -15.00 -3.26
N ASN A 56 1.00 -15.99 -3.19
CA ASN A 56 0.81 -17.20 -2.40
C ASN A 56 1.96 -17.38 -1.41
N ARG A 57 1.68 -18.12 -0.36
CA ARG A 57 2.70 -18.76 0.47
C ARG A 57 2.74 -20.23 0.11
N ASP A 58 3.75 -20.61 -0.68
CA ASP A 58 3.96 -21.96 -1.18
C ASP A 58 5.07 -22.65 -0.41
N VAL A 59 4.82 -23.89 0.03
CA VAL A 59 5.82 -24.75 0.65
C VAL A 59 5.99 -26.00 -0.21
N TYR A 60 7.22 -26.26 -0.60
CA TYR A 60 7.62 -27.45 -1.34
C TYR A 60 8.44 -28.37 -0.46
N GLU A 61 8.21 -29.66 -0.56
CA GLU A 61 8.98 -30.70 0.12
C GLU A 61 9.39 -31.79 -0.85
N GLY A 62 10.38 -32.58 -0.43
CA GLY A 62 10.89 -33.72 -1.18
C GLY A 62 12.25 -33.45 -1.81
N THR A 63 12.75 -34.48 -2.48
CA THR A 63 14.04 -34.51 -3.17
C THR A 63 13.87 -34.17 -4.65
N LEU A 64 14.99 -34.24 -5.41
CA LEU A 64 15.01 -34.05 -6.86
C LEU A 64 13.91 -34.81 -7.62
N ALA A 65 13.65 -36.05 -7.24
CA ALA A 65 12.71 -36.92 -7.95
C ALA A 65 11.24 -36.61 -7.61
N ASN A 66 10.98 -35.98 -6.47
CA ASN A 66 9.63 -35.81 -5.93
C ASN A 66 9.41 -34.47 -5.20
N ASN A 67 10.15 -33.40 -5.57
CA ASN A 67 9.87 -32.06 -5.05
C ASN A 67 8.46 -31.63 -5.46
N ARG A 68 7.57 -31.52 -4.49
CA ARG A 68 6.15 -31.25 -4.71
C ARG A 68 5.63 -30.17 -3.80
N LEU A 69 4.63 -29.44 -4.26
CA LEU A 69 3.89 -28.48 -3.45
C LEU A 69 3.08 -29.24 -2.38
N VAL A 70 3.35 -28.96 -1.11
CA VAL A 70 2.66 -29.60 0.04
C VAL A 70 1.72 -28.63 0.74
N SER A 71 1.96 -27.32 0.63
CA SER A 71 1.06 -26.30 1.18
C SER A 71 1.00 -25.09 0.24
N ARG A 72 -0.19 -24.54 0.06
CA ARG A 72 -0.43 -23.27 -0.62
C ARG A 72 -1.48 -22.49 0.15
N GLU A 73 -1.16 -21.25 0.51
CA GLU A 73 -2.07 -20.30 1.12
C GLU A 73 -2.08 -19.01 0.27
N SER A 74 -3.26 -18.45 0.00
CA SER A 74 -3.35 -17.14 -0.63
C SER A 74 -2.86 -16.06 0.32
N VAL A 75 -1.98 -15.19 -0.16
CA VAL A 75 -1.52 -14.00 0.58
C VAL A 75 -2.41 -12.84 0.17
N THR A 76 -3.29 -12.46 1.09
CA THR A 76 -4.22 -11.35 0.92
C THR A 76 -3.90 -10.23 1.91
N GLY A 77 -4.14 -9.00 1.51
CA GLY A 77 -3.91 -7.84 2.37
C GLY A 77 -4.25 -6.54 1.67
N SER A 78 -3.90 -5.46 2.31
CA SER A 78 -3.86 -4.14 1.71
C SER A 78 -2.80 -3.30 2.41
N PHE A 79 -2.35 -2.25 1.75
CA PHE A 79 -1.44 -1.27 2.34
C PHE A 79 -2.19 -0.15 3.08
N GLY A 80 -3.47 -0.36 3.43
CA GLY A 80 -4.27 0.59 4.20
C GLY A 80 -3.92 0.68 5.69
N GLN A 81 -3.09 -0.25 6.19
CA GLN A 81 -2.58 -0.21 7.56
C GLN A 81 -1.25 0.55 7.61
N GLY A 82 -1.18 1.60 8.46
CA GLY A 82 0.04 2.39 8.57
C GLY A 82 -0.15 3.71 9.30
N PHE A 83 0.90 4.52 9.30
CA PHE A 83 0.96 5.81 9.96
C PHE A 83 0.82 6.95 8.94
N ARG A 84 0.07 7.98 9.32
CA ARG A 84 -0.06 9.23 8.54
C ARG A 84 0.15 10.43 9.45
N SER A 85 0.85 11.43 8.95
CA SER A 85 0.92 12.77 9.53
C SER A 85 0.47 13.80 8.48
N GLY A 86 -0.11 14.90 8.94
CA GLY A 86 -0.59 15.91 8.00
C GLY A 86 -0.85 17.26 8.64
N ILE A 87 -0.88 18.26 7.77
CA ILE A 87 -1.30 19.62 8.10
C ILE A 87 -2.59 19.92 7.30
N THR A 88 -3.49 20.70 7.92
CA THR A 88 -4.77 21.08 7.30
C THR A 88 -4.98 22.58 7.46
N GLY A 89 -5.28 23.26 6.37
CA GLY A 89 -5.87 24.60 6.37
C GLY A 89 -7.37 24.49 6.19
N GLY A 90 -8.14 25.18 7.04
CA GLY A 90 -9.59 25.19 6.94
C GLY A 90 -10.16 26.60 6.95
N TYR A 91 -11.24 26.80 6.25
CA TYR A 91 -12.03 28.02 6.25
C TYR A 91 -13.49 27.74 6.54
N ARG A 92 -13.98 28.31 7.61
CA ARG A 92 -15.38 28.24 8.02
C ARG A 92 -16.12 29.45 7.46
N PHE A 93 -17.04 29.22 6.55
CA PHE A 93 -17.79 30.26 5.88
C PHE A 93 -19.20 30.44 6.44
N SER A 94 -19.66 29.52 7.30
CA SER A 94 -20.91 29.66 8.05
C SER A 94 -20.80 29.04 9.42
N THR A 95 -21.83 29.22 10.27
CA THR A 95 -21.86 28.57 11.59
C THR A 95 -21.79 27.05 11.56
N ARG A 96 -22.17 26.44 10.43
CA ARG A 96 -22.22 24.98 10.28
C ARG A 96 -21.38 24.41 9.14
N LEU A 97 -20.88 25.23 8.23
CA LEU A 97 -20.17 24.74 7.04
C LEU A 97 -18.80 25.39 6.89
N GLY A 98 -17.87 24.59 6.43
CA GLY A 98 -16.53 25.00 6.09
C GLY A 98 -15.91 24.08 5.05
N VAL A 99 -14.72 24.44 4.62
CA VAL A 99 -13.87 23.64 3.73
C VAL A 99 -12.52 23.42 4.38
N GLU A 100 -11.94 22.27 4.13
CA GLU A 100 -10.57 21.91 4.54
C GLU A 100 -9.74 21.50 3.33
N LEU A 101 -8.46 21.83 3.35
CA LEU A 101 -7.45 21.24 2.47
C LEU A 101 -6.36 20.66 3.36
N SER A 102 -6.22 19.35 3.32
CA SER A 102 -5.17 18.64 4.05
C SER A 102 -4.05 18.23 3.12
N ALA A 103 -2.80 18.34 3.58
CA ALA A 103 -1.62 17.78 2.95
C ALA A 103 -1.05 16.71 3.89
N ASN A 104 -1.00 15.46 3.40
CA ASN A 104 -0.69 14.30 4.22
C ASN A 104 0.50 13.53 3.68
N TYR A 105 1.32 13.00 4.57
CA TYR A 105 2.33 12.00 4.29
C TYR A 105 1.95 10.68 4.96
N TYR A 106 1.88 9.62 4.18
CA TYR A 106 1.48 8.28 4.61
C TYR A 106 2.59 7.27 4.40
N VAL A 107 2.80 6.40 5.38
CA VAL A 107 3.70 5.24 5.31
C VAL A 107 2.94 4.01 5.77
N SER A 108 2.79 3.02 4.90
CA SER A 108 2.16 1.76 5.26
C SER A 108 3.08 0.89 6.12
N ASN A 109 2.50 -0.03 6.88
CA ASN A 109 3.27 -1.15 7.39
C ASN A 109 3.79 -2.01 6.22
N GLU A 110 4.95 -2.65 6.43
CA GLU A 110 5.48 -3.64 5.50
C GLU A 110 4.58 -4.88 5.48
N LYS A 111 4.33 -5.44 4.29
CA LYS A 111 3.44 -6.59 4.08
C LYS A 111 4.12 -7.61 3.19
N THR A 112 4.09 -8.88 3.62
CA THR A 112 4.48 -9.99 2.73
C THR A 112 3.49 -10.06 1.57
N MET A 113 4.01 -10.04 0.34
CA MET A 113 3.22 -10.11 -0.89
C MET A 113 3.25 -11.50 -1.51
N SER A 114 4.38 -12.20 -1.40
CA SER A 114 4.54 -13.58 -1.89
C SER A 114 5.68 -14.25 -1.13
N GLN A 115 5.55 -15.55 -0.93
CA GLN A 115 6.59 -16.37 -0.28
C GLN A 115 6.61 -17.76 -0.90
N THR A 116 7.80 -18.29 -1.14
CA THR A 116 7.99 -19.67 -1.58
C THR A 116 9.13 -20.29 -0.80
N THR A 117 8.97 -21.53 -0.38
CA THR A 117 9.99 -22.27 0.35
C THR A 117 10.35 -23.52 -0.42
N ASN A 118 11.66 -23.71 -0.64
CA ASN A 118 12.28 -24.93 -1.13
C ASN A 118 11.74 -25.46 -2.47
N ARG A 119 11.42 -24.56 -3.42
CA ARG A 119 10.98 -24.94 -4.77
C ARG A 119 12.18 -25.31 -5.64
N LEU A 120 12.12 -26.47 -6.32
CA LEU A 120 13.11 -26.84 -7.34
C LEU A 120 13.00 -25.90 -8.55
N ALA A 121 14.08 -25.18 -8.85
CA ALA A 121 14.10 -24.16 -9.90
C ALA A 121 14.02 -24.78 -11.32
N ASN A 122 14.70 -25.93 -11.53
CA ASN A 122 14.78 -26.59 -12.84
C ASN A 122 14.34 -28.05 -12.75
N PRO A 123 13.03 -28.35 -12.58
CA PRO A 123 12.56 -29.72 -12.35
C PRO A 123 12.76 -30.66 -13.53
N THR A 124 12.80 -30.12 -14.78
CA THR A 124 12.91 -30.93 -16.00
C THR A 124 14.34 -31.37 -16.34
N THR A 125 15.35 -30.70 -15.81
CA THR A 125 16.77 -30.98 -16.07
C THR A 125 17.50 -31.56 -14.88
N ALA A 126 16.86 -31.61 -13.71
CA ALA A 126 17.46 -32.12 -12.49
C ALA A 126 17.56 -33.65 -12.52
N SER A 127 18.75 -34.18 -12.29
CA SER A 127 19.03 -35.62 -12.16
C SER A 127 20.03 -35.84 -11.03
N ALA A 128 20.23 -37.10 -10.63
CA ALA A 128 21.17 -37.44 -9.56
C ALA A 128 22.64 -37.01 -9.86
N THR A 129 22.95 -36.76 -11.11
CA THR A 129 24.28 -36.39 -11.57
C THR A 129 24.42 -34.95 -12.03
N THR A 130 23.30 -34.25 -12.23
CA THR A 130 23.28 -32.82 -12.62
C THR A 130 22.96 -31.95 -11.38
N PRO A 131 23.53 -30.71 -11.31
CA PRO A 131 23.21 -29.80 -10.24
C PRO A 131 21.73 -29.47 -10.18
N ALA A 132 21.15 -29.55 -8.99
CA ALA A 132 19.78 -29.15 -8.70
C ALA A 132 19.77 -27.91 -7.82
N THR A 133 19.07 -26.88 -8.25
CA THR A 133 18.96 -25.64 -7.49
C THR A 133 17.56 -25.51 -6.92
N TYR A 134 17.50 -25.40 -5.61
CA TYR A 134 16.28 -25.05 -4.88
C TYR A 134 16.26 -23.55 -4.61
N VAL A 135 15.08 -22.96 -4.67
CA VAL A 135 14.86 -21.55 -4.39
C VAL A 135 13.84 -21.35 -3.31
N SER A 136 14.20 -20.56 -2.32
CA SER A 136 13.29 -19.98 -1.34
C SER A 136 13.31 -18.46 -1.51
N PHE A 137 12.15 -17.82 -1.43
CA PHE A 137 12.10 -16.35 -1.50
C PHE A 137 10.95 -15.79 -0.67
N THR A 138 11.11 -14.53 -0.26
CA THR A 138 10.07 -13.70 0.36
C THR A 138 10.11 -12.32 -0.27
N ALA A 139 8.95 -11.85 -0.76
CA ALA A 139 8.75 -10.51 -1.26
C ALA A 139 7.88 -9.72 -0.29
N GLU A 140 8.36 -8.55 0.12
CA GLU A 140 7.69 -7.64 1.06
C GLU A 140 7.54 -6.27 0.44
N GLY A 141 6.34 -5.67 0.59
CA GLY A 141 6.01 -4.37 0.04
C GLY A 141 5.72 -3.33 1.12
N GLN A 142 6.04 -2.07 0.83
CA GLN A 142 5.70 -0.91 1.65
C GLN A 142 5.34 0.27 0.77
N ILE A 143 4.23 0.95 1.07
CA ILE A 143 3.84 2.18 0.38
C ILE A 143 4.28 3.40 1.17
N LYS A 144 4.82 4.40 0.43
CA LYS A 144 5.02 5.78 0.90
C LYS A 144 4.29 6.69 -0.07
N ALA A 145 3.46 7.59 0.47
CA ALA A 145 2.64 8.45 -0.36
C ALA A 145 2.48 9.85 0.25
N PHE A 146 2.39 10.83 -0.63
CA PHE A 146 1.99 12.20 -0.30
C PHE A 146 0.69 12.50 -1.04
N ASP A 147 -0.34 12.93 -0.31
CA ASP A 147 -1.65 13.24 -0.86
C ASP A 147 -2.16 14.63 -0.42
N LEU A 148 -3.01 15.21 -1.26
CA LEU A 148 -3.85 16.35 -0.93
C LEU A 148 -5.29 15.86 -0.77
N ALA A 149 -5.98 16.36 0.28
CA ALA A 149 -7.35 15.95 0.55
C ALA A 149 -8.25 17.18 0.79
N PRO A 150 -8.85 17.74 -0.27
CA PRO A 150 -9.93 18.71 -0.14
C PRO A 150 -11.18 18.04 0.42
N ALA A 151 -11.83 18.71 1.40
CA ALA A 151 -13.02 18.21 2.06
C ALA A 151 -14.01 19.32 2.41
N ILE A 152 -15.28 18.99 2.46
CA ILE A 152 -16.34 19.80 3.06
C ILE A 152 -16.53 19.33 4.49
N VAL A 153 -16.63 20.28 5.41
CA VAL A 153 -16.82 20.05 6.86
C VAL A 153 -18.17 20.60 7.28
N MET A 154 -18.92 19.79 8.02
CA MET A 154 -20.15 20.21 8.67
C MET A 154 -19.98 20.16 10.19
N PHE A 155 -20.03 21.32 10.83
CA PHE A 155 -19.97 21.48 12.28
C PHE A 155 -21.38 21.28 12.87
N LEU A 156 -21.49 20.47 13.91
CA LEU A 156 -22.75 20.09 14.50
C LEU A 156 -23.19 20.99 15.68
N GLY A 157 -22.36 21.99 15.99
CA GLY A 157 -22.54 22.94 17.08
C GLY A 157 -21.52 22.67 18.21
N GLU A 158 -21.49 23.59 19.17
CA GLU A 158 -20.57 23.51 20.32
C GLU A 158 -21.35 23.34 21.60
N ALA A 159 -20.94 22.44 22.48
CA ALA A 159 -21.48 22.25 23.81
C ALA A 159 -20.36 21.92 24.79
N HIS A 160 -20.21 22.71 25.86
CA HIS A 160 -19.23 22.52 26.94
C HIS A 160 -17.79 22.45 26.45
N GLY A 161 -17.43 23.22 25.40
CA GLY A 161 -16.12 23.25 24.79
C GLY A 161 -15.87 22.14 23.77
N PHE A 162 -16.81 21.20 23.57
CA PHE A 162 -16.77 20.19 22.51
C PHE A 162 -17.50 20.68 21.27
N GLU A 163 -16.85 20.59 20.12
CA GLU A 163 -17.44 20.87 18.82
C GLU A 163 -17.33 19.64 17.92
N PRO A 164 -18.38 18.78 17.90
CA PRO A 164 -18.42 17.66 16.96
C PRO A 164 -18.63 18.14 15.53
N TYR A 165 -18.05 17.39 14.57
CA TYR A 165 -18.18 17.68 13.14
C TYR A 165 -18.09 16.40 12.32
N THR A 166 -18.56 16.47 11.09
CA THR A 166 -18.33 15.45 10.08
C THR A 166 -17.70 16.08 8.85
N LYS A 167 -16.91 15.30 8.12
CA LYS A 167 -16.32 15.75 6.85
C LYS A 167 -16.38 14.65 5.80
N VAL A 168 -16.51 15.08 4.55
CA VAL A 168 -16.40 14.23 3.36
C VAL A 168 -15.51 14.91 2.35
N GLY A 169 -14.69 14.14 1.66
CA GLY A 169 -13.70 14.70 0.73
C GLY A 169 -13.17 13.68 -0.23
N VAL A 170 -12.27 14.16 -1.07
CA VAL A 170 -11.54 13.35 -2.03
C VAL A 170 -10.06 13.32 -1.66
N ILE A 171 -9.37 12.24 -2.04
CA ILE A 171 -7.94 12.07 -1.85
C ILE A 171 -7.29 12.13 -3.23
N VAL A 172 -6.39 13.08 -3.40
CA VAL A 172 -5.63 13.28 -4.63
C VAL A 172 -4.17 12.95 -4.34
N PRO A 173 -3.65 11.79 -4.77
CA PRO A 173 -2.24 11.48 -4.62
C PRO A 173 -1.41 12.38 -5.52
N VAL A 174 -0.38 12.98 -4.93
CA VAL A 174 0.57 13.85 -5.64
C VAL A 174 1.84 13.09 -5.97
N HIS A 175 2.29 12.27 -5.01
CA HIS A 175 3.47 11.43 -5.14
C HIS A 175 3.31 10.18 -4.31
N GLY A 176 3.84 9.06 -4.81
CA GLY A 176 3.85 7.82 -4.06
C GLY A 176 4.66 6.74 -4.75
N THR A 177 5.15 5.80 -3.96
CA THR A 177 5.86 4.59 -4.42
C THR A 177 5.41 3.39 -3.63
N LEU A 178 5.40 2.23 -4.28
CA LEU A 178 5.42 0.93 -3.63
C LEU A 178 6.84 0.39 -3.75
N ASP A 179 7.54 0.33 -2.63
CA ASP A 179 8.86 -0.26 -2.52
C ASP A 179 8.68 -1.75 -2.23
N ILE A 180 9.22 -2.63 -3.09
CA ILE A 180 9.18 -4.08 -2.92
C ILE A 180 10.60 -4.59 -2.70
N LYS A 181 10.84 -5.25 -1.59
CA LYS A 181 12.09 -5.91 -1.26
C LYS A 181 11.89 -7.41 -1.43
N THR A 182 12.78 -8.06 -2.15
CA THR A 182 12.72 -9.51 -2.34
C THR A 182 14.05 -10.14 -1.95
N ASN A 183 14.01 -11.00 -0.95
CA ASN A 183 15.11 -11.86 -0.55
C ASN A 183 14.93 -13.23 -1.21
N ARG A 184 15.98 -13.77 -1.83
CA ARG A 184 16.01 -15.10 -2.45
C ARG A 184 17.23 -15.85 -1.96
N GLU A 185 17.02 -17.12 -1.62
CA GLU A 185 18.08 -18.06 -1.32
C GLU A 185 18.08 -19.14 -2.39
N TYR A 186 19.19 -19.32 -3.07
CA TYR A 186 19.43 -20.41 -4.02
C TYR A 186 20.40 -21.40 -3.40
N THR A 187 19.98 -22.65 -3.26
CA THR A 187 20.82 -23.72 -2.73
C THR A 187 20.98 -24.81 -3.80
N THR A 188 22.20 -25.05 -4.24
CA THR A 188 22.51 -26.00 -5.30
C THR A 188 23.14 -27.28 -4.72
N PHE A 189 22.60 -28.42 -5.11
CA PHE A 189 23.06 -29.75 -4.72
C PHE A 189 23.54 -30.55 -5.92
N VAL A 190 24.53 -31.41 -5.70
CA VAL A 190 24.91 -32.51 -6.59
C VAL A 190 24.77 -33.79 -5.80
N GLY A 191 23.79 -34.61 -6.17
CA GLY A 191 23.33 -35.72 -5.31
C GLY A 191 22.84 -35.22 -3.96
N ALA A 192 23.40 -35.75 -2.86
CA ALA A 192 23.09 -35.32 -1.50
C ALA A 192 23.96 -34.16 -0.97
N ASN A 193 24.98 -33.73 -1.74
CA ASN A 193 25.94 -32.73 -1.29
C ASN A 193 25.53 -31.33 -1.74
N GLN A 194 25.44 -30.40 -0.80
CA GLN A 194 25.30 -29.00 -1.11
C GLN A 194 26.65 -28.49 -1.65
N VAL A 195 26.65 -27.96 -2.88
CA VAL A 195 27.84 -27.48 -3.57
C VAL A 195 27.91 -25.96 -3.68
N ALA A 196 26.78 -25.27 -3.60
CA ALA A 196 26.72 -23.83 -3.62
C ALA A 196 25.50 -23.28 -2.87
N LYS A 197 25.67 -22.08 -2.31
CA LYS A 197 24.59 -21.25 -1.76
C LYS A 197 24.78 -19.83 -2.27
N THR A 198 23.70 -19.20 -2.71
CA THR A 198 23.69 -17.80 -3.14
C THR A 198 22.50 -17.09 -2.53
N ASP A 199 22.78 -16.05 -1.76
CA ASP A 199 21.78 -15.16 -1.21
C ASP A 199 21.65 -13.96 -2.16
N ALA A 200 20.46 -13.79 -2.76
CA ALA A 200 20.17 -12.69 -3.65
C ALA A 200 19.12 -11.75 -3.05
N TYR A 201 19.35 -10.47 -3.22
CA TYR A 201 18.43 -9.41 -2.79
C TYR A 201 18.07 -8.53 -3.99
N SER A 202 16.81 -8.11 -4.08
CA SER A 202 16.39 -7.08 -5.03
C SER A 202 15.48 -6.06 -4.37
N LYS A 203 15.58 -4.82 -4.85
CA LYS A 203 14.66 -3.73 -4.52
C LYS A 203 14.02 -3.19 -5.78
N ASP A 204 12.70 -3.27 -5.83
CA ASP A 204 11.87 -2.72 -6.90
C ASP A 204 11.11 -1.51 -6.38
N VAL A 205 11.00 -0.48 -7.20
CA VAL A 205 10.22 0.73 -6.94
C VAL A 205 9.13 0.83 -7.99
N VAL A 206 7.88 0.70 -7.55
CA VAL A 206 6.69 0.84 -8.41
C VAL A 206 6.13 2.24 -8.26
N LYS A 207 5.97 2.95 -9.39
CA LYS A 207 5.29 4.25 -9.47
C LYS A 207 3.85 4.03 -9.95
N PRO A 208 2.84 4.61 -9.27
CA PRO A 208 1.45 4.43 -9.65
C PRO A 208 1.01 5.35 -10.78
N ASN A 209 -0.10 5.00 -11.42
CA ASN A 209 -0.93 5.94 -12.17
C ASN A 209 -1.69 6.86 -11.22
N ALA A 210 -2.05 8.04 -11.71
CA ALA A 210 -2.90 8.96 -10.98
C ALA A 210 -4.31 8.37 -10.80
N THR A 211 -4.80 8.37 -9.56
CA THR A 211 -6.15 7.92 -9.19
C THR A 211 -6.74 8.90 -8.20
N ILE A 212 -8.04 8.79 -7.94
CA ILE A 212 -8.73 9.60 -6.94
C ILE A 212 -9.35 8.64 -5.92
N GLY A 213 -9.15 8.95 -4.63
CA GLY A 213 -9.81 8.27 -3.52
C GLY A 213 -10.87 9.13 -2.87
N PHE A 214 -11.62 8.51 -1.96
CA PHE A 214 -12.64 9.18 -1.15
C PHE A 214 -12.35 9.03 0.33
N MET A 215 -12.74 10.03 1.12
CA MET A 215 -12.65 9.99 2.56
C MET A 215 -13.93 10.50 3.22
N ALA A 216 -14.22 9.95 4.39
CA ALA A 216 -15.25 10.46 5.30
C ALA A 216 -14.73 10.37 6.73
N ALA A 217 -15.04 11.37 7.56
CA ALA A 217 -14.64 11.34 8.96
C ALA A 217 -15.71 11.89 9.86
N LEU A 218 -15.72 11.35 11.08
CA LEU A 218 -16.43 11.89 12.24
C LEU A 218 -15.37 12.37 13.23
N GLY A 219 -15.50 13.60 13.68
CA GLY A 219 -14.52 14.20 14.58
C GLY A 219 -15.16 15.05 15.65
N THR A 220 -14.34 15.41 16.62
CA THR A 220 -14.67 16.43 17.62
C THR A 220 -13.43 17.24 17.94
N SER A 221 -13.59 18.53 18.20
CA SER A 221 -12.58 19.37 18.80
C SER A 221 -12.98 19.79 20.20
N TYR A 222 -11.98 19.90 21.08
CA TYR A 222 -12.16 20.37 22.46
C TYR A 222 -11.32 21.61 22.71
N LYS A 223 -11.94 22.69 23.12
CA LYS A 223 -11.27 23.97 23.41
C LYS A 223 -10.33 23.84 24.61
N LEU A 224 -9.03 24.09 24.40
CA LEU A 224 -7.99 24.17 25.41
C LEU A 224 -7.72 25.62 25.85
N GLY A 225 -8.06 26.58 25.00
CA GLY A 225 -7.83 28.00 25.22
C GLY A 225 -8.57 28.84 24.18
N LYS A 226 -8.25 30.14 24.12
CA LYS A 226 -8.95 31.10 23.25
C LYS A 226 -8.89 30.70 21.77
N ASN A 227 -7.72 30.29 21.30
CA ASN A 227 -7.46 29.97 19.88
C ASN A 227 -6.97 28.53 19.67
N LEU A 228 -6.77 27.75 20.74
CA LEU A 228 -6.19 26.42 20.71
C LEU A 228 -7.21 25.37 21.12
N SER A 229 -7.34 24.32 20.31
CA SER A 229 -8.15 23.15 20.60
C SER A 229 -7.38 21.85 20.34
N ALA A 230 -7.67 20.79 21.08
CA ALA A 230 -7.32 19.43 20.70
C ALA A 230 -8.41 18.88 19.79
N PHE A 231 -8.09 17.96 18.87
CA PHE A 231 -9.10 17.27 18.08
C PHE A 231 -8.82 15.79 17.97
N ALA A 232 -9.90 15.03 17.76
CA ALA A 232 -9.87 13.62 17.42
C ALA A 232 -10.81 13.36 16.24
N GLU A 233 -10.38 12.54 15.28
CA GLU A 233 -11.17 12.16 14.11
C GLU A 233 -11.11 10.65 13.90
N LEU A 234 -12.25 10.01 13.69
CA LEU A 234 -12.34 8.66 13.12
C LEU A 234 -12.57 8.82 11.62
N GLU A 235 -11.59 8.42 10.81
CA GLU A 235 -11.60 8.63 9.37
C GLU A 235 -11.61 7.29 8.62
N TYR A 236 -12.51 7.16 7.66
CA TYR A 236 -12.52 6.09 6.67
C TYR A 236 -11.97 6.62 5.36
N ARG A 237 -11.00 5.87 4.77
CA ARG A 237 -10.43 6.12 3.45
C ARG A 237 -10.73 4.95 2.52
N ASN A 238 -11.21 5.26 1.32
CA ASN A 238 -11.36 4.28 0.24
C ASN A 238 -10.49 4.71 -0.93
N PHE A 239 -9.41 3.96 -1.16
CA PHE A 239 -8.40 4.35 -2.12
C PHE A 239 -7.73 3.12 -2.72
N THR A 240 -7.67 3.08 -4.07
CA THR A 240 -7.05 2.01 -4.84
C THR A 240 -6.16 2.64 -5.89
N VAL A 241 -4.95 2.12 -6.06
CA VAL A 241 -3.99 2.55 -7.07
C VAL A 241 -3.59 1.38 -7.95
N HIS A 242 -3.14 1.67 -9.18
CA HIS A 242 -2.53 0.67 -10.06
C HIS A 242 -1.17 1.14 -10.56
N GLY A 243 -0.29 0.19 -10.85
CA GLY A 243 1.07 0.47 -11.30
C GLY A 243 1.10 1.13 -12.67
N LYS A 244 2.09 2.02 -12.87
CA LYS A 244 2.46 2.61 -14.16
C LYS A 244 3.80 2.06 -14.63
N THR A 245 4.81 2.12 -13.76
CA THR A 245 6.16 1.63 -14.05
C THR A 245 6.74 0.98 -12.82
N LYS A 246 7.62 -0.01 -13.05
CA LYS A 246 8.46 -0.62 -12.01
C LYS A 246 9.92 -0.47 -12.44
N GLU A 247 10.78 -0.16 -11.51
CA GLU A 247 12.21 -0.08 -11.69
C GLU A 247 12.90 -0.90 -10.60
N THR A 248 13.73 -1.86 -10.98
CA THR A 248 14.65 -2.54 -10.06
C THR A 248 15.84 -1.61 -9.85
N THR A 249 15.97 -1.09 -8.64
CA THR A 249 17.01 -0.10 -8.28
C THR A 249 18.23 -0.75 -7.65
N GLU A 250 18.08 -1.99 -7.17
CA GLU A 250 19.15 -2.77 -6.55
C GLU A 250 18.95 -4.26 -6.84
N TYR A 251 20.03 -4.93 -7.20
CA TYR A 251 20.11 -6.40 -7.25
C TYR A 251 21.50 -6.85 -6.86
N THR A 252 21.59 -7.64 -5.79
CA THR A 252 22.86 -8.16 -5.30
C THR A 252 22.83 -9.67 -5.19
N GLU A 253 23.99 -10.32 -5.36
CA GLU A 253 24.22 -11.73 -5.05
C GLU A 253 25.39 -11.83 -4.08
N ASN A 254 25.16 -12.45 -2.92
CA ASN A 254 26.11 -12.52 -1.80
C ASN A 254 26.68 -11.12 -1.43
N GLY A 255 25.82 -10.08 -1.47
CA GLY A 255 26.20 -8.69 -1.18
C GLY A 255 26.96 -7.96 -2.30
N VAL A 256 27.21 -8.61 -3.44
CA VAL A 256 27.88 -7.98 -4.59
C VAL A 256 26.84 -7.48 -5.58
N ASP A 257 26.94 -6.21 -5.99
CA ASP A 257 26.06 -5.61 -6.99
C ASP A 257 26.14 -6.38 -8.33
N LYS A 258 24.98 -6.79 -8.82
CA LYS A 258 24.76 -7.54 -10.06
C LYS A 258 23.62 -6.94 -10.91
N LEU A 259 23.19 -5.72 -10.62
CA LEU A 259 22.02 -5.10 -11.29
C LEU A 259 22.11 -5.16 -12.81
N ASN A 260 23.26 -4.84 -13.37
CA ASN A 260 23.51 -4.79 -14.82
C ASN A 260 24.41 -5.92 -15.31
N THR A 261 24.52 -7.01 -14.55
CA THR A 261 25.37 -8.14 -14.85
C THR A 261 24.54 -9.40 -15.07
N ASN A 262 24.85 -10.16 -16.12
CA ASN A 262 24.24 -11.48 -16.31
C ASN A 262 24.81 -12.46 -15.28
N THR A 263 23.92 -13.16 -14.60
CA THR A 263 24.24 -14.21 -13.64
C THR A 263 23.49 -15.50 -13.99
N ASN A 264 23.72 -16.56 -13.24
CA ASN A 264 22.96 -17.81 -13.41
C ASN A 264 21.49 -17.67 -13.01
N PHE A 265 21.13 -16.61 -12.28
CA PHE A 265 19.79 -16.41 -11.70
C PHE A 265 19.03 -15.25 -12.33
N ARG A 266 19.74 -14.33 -13.02
CA ARG A 266 19.14 -13.14 -13.61
C ARG A 266 19.94 -12.61 -14.79
N VAL A 267 19.23 -12.13 -15.80
CA VAL A 267 19.82 -11.36 -16.90
C VAL A 267 19.84 -9.89 -16.49
N GLY A 268 21.01 -9.25 -16.53
CA GLY A 268 21.19 -7.82 -16.24
C GLY A 268 20.85 -6.96 -17.45
N SER A 269 19.56 -6.81 -17.76
CA SER A 269 19.07 -6.15 -18.97
C SER A 269 18.04 -5.06 -18.66
N THR A 270 17.72 -4.23 -19.66
CA THR A 270 16.64 -3.24 -19.54
C THR A 270 15.30 -3.91 -19.23
N ALA A 271 15.00 -5.04 -19.90
CA ALA A 271 13.76 -5.78 -19.64
C ALA A 271 13.66 -6.31 -18.21
N SER A 272 14.77 -6.70 -17.61
CA SER A 272 14.80 -7.16 -16.22
C SER A 272 14.73 -6.02 -15.19
N ASN A 273 15.24 -4.84 -15.56
CA ASN A 273 15.34 -3.69 -14.65
C ASN A 273 14.12 -2.77 -14.72
N HIS A 274 13.43 -2.73 -15.86
CA HIS A 274 12.34 -1.80 -16.10
C HIS A 274 11.10 -2.54 -16.60
N THR A 275 9.95 -2.23 -16.01
CA THR A 275 8.65 -2.76 -16.43
C THR A 275 7.69 -1.61 -16.69
N HIS A 276 6.95 -1.67 -17.78
CA HIS A 276 5.77 -0.87 -18.04
C HIS A 276 4.53 -1.70 -17.72
N TYR A 277 3.63 -1.15 -16.92
CA TYR A 277 2.34 -1.75 -16.65
C TYR A 277 1.31 -1.24 -17.66
N VAL A 278 0.68 -2.18 -18.35
CA VAL A 278 -0.31 -1.92 -19.40
C VAL A 278 -1.64 -2.59 -19.08
N ASP A 279 -2.73 -2.06 -19.61
CA ASP A 279 -4.06 -2.63 -19.39
C ASP A 279 -4.32 -3.86 -20.29
N ARG A 280 -3.52 -4.04 -21.35
CA ARG A 280 -3.63 -5.14 -22.30
C ARG A 280 -2.26 -5.55 -22.80
N LEU A 281 -2.02 -6.85 -22.88
CA LEU A 281 -0.90 -7.46 -23.59
C LEU A 281 -1.37 -7.98 -24.95
N ASP A 282 -0.59 -7.73 -25.99
CA ASP A 282 -0.80 -8.26 -27.34
C ASP A 282 0.53 -8.65 -28.01
N THR A 283 0.50 -9.00 -29.29
CA THR A 283 1.69 -9.46 -30.02
C THR A 283 2.79 -8.41 -30.20
N ASN A 284 2.49 -7.13 -29.96
CA ASN A 284 3.47 -6.02 -30.01
C ASN A 284 4.05 -5.70 -28.64
N SER A 285 3.48 -6.24 -27.57
CA SER A 285 3.97 -6.04 -26.20
C SER A 285 5.31 -6.72 -26.00
N ASN A 286 6.23 -6.09 -25.29
CA ASN A 286 7.51 -6.72 -24.91
C ASN A 286 7.29 -7.70 -23.75
N ASN A 287 6.64 -8.82 -24.03
CA ASN A 287 6.24 -9.84 -23.04
C ASN A 287 6.36 -11.25 -23.61
N ALA A 288 6.92 -12.17 -22.81
CA ALA A 288 7.18 -13.54 -23.25
C ALA A 288 5.92 -14.37 -23.57
N LEU A 289 4.76 -14.00 -23.01
CA LEU A 289 3.52 -14.75 -23.23
C LEU A 289 2.82 -14.40 -24.56
N THR A 290 3.01 -13.18 -25.04
CA THR A 290 2.23 -12.66 -26.17
C THR A 290 3.08 -12.31 -27.39
N ASN A 291 4.37 -12.00 -27.22
CA ASN A 291 5.25 -11.66 -28.32
C ASN A 291 5.84 -12.93 -28.97
N PRO A 292 5.54 -13.20 -30.25
CA PRO A 292 6.04 -14.38 -30.94
C PRO A 292 7.58 -14.37 -31.13
N ASN A 293 8.20 -13.19 -31.06
CA ASN A 293 9.67 -13.02 -31.15
C ASN A 293 10.37 -13.07 -29.79
N GLY A 294 9.62 -13.31 -28.71
CA GLY A 294 10.15 -13.29 -27.34
C GLY A 294 10.34 -11.88 -26.79
N VAL A 295 11.11 -11.79 -25.70
CA VAL A 295 11.36 -10.50 -25.00
C VAL A 295 12.59 -9.83 -25.59
N ASP A 296 12.45 -8.58 -26.02
CA ASP A 296 13.55 -7.69 -26.39
C ASP A 296 14.22 -7.18 -25.11
N GLN A 297 15.44 -7.66 -24.84
CA GLN A 297 16.18 -7.34 -23.62
C GLN A 297 16.66 -5.88 -23.55
N SER A 298 16.62 -5.15 -24.66
CA SER A 298 17.00 -3.73 -24.75
C SER A 298 15.88 -2.77 -24.37
N LYS A 299 14.65 -3.25 -24.22
CA LYS A 299 13.44 -2.48 -23.91
C LYS A 299 12.86 -2.88 -22.56
N PRO A 300 12.11 -1.97 -21.87
CA PRO A 300 11.31 -2.36 -20.71
C PRO A 300 10.36 -3.51 -21.02
N MET A 301 10.16 -4.42 -20.06
CA MET A 301 9.16 -5.48 -20.16
C MET A 301 7.76 -4.92 -19.95
N ASP A 302 6.77 -5.40 -20.71
CA ASP A 302 5.37 -5.08 -20.50
C ASP A 302 4.70 -6.13 -19.60
N GLU A 303 4.02 -5.70 -18.56
CA GLU A 303 3.24 -6.55 -17.65
C GLU A 303 1.82 -5.98 -17.49
N LEU A 304 0.85 -6.85 -17.21
CA LEU A 304 -0.50 -6.39 -16.90
C LEU A 304 -0.53 -5.59 -15.60
N SER A 305 -1.22 -4.46 -15.65
CA SER A 305 -1.46 -3.63 -14.49
C SER A 305 -2.35 -4.36 -13.48
N SER A 306 -2.04 -4.23 -12.20
CA SER A 306 -2.85 -4.76 -11.11
C SER A 306 -3.13 -3.68 -10.07
N TYR A 307 -4.25 -3.83 -9.37
CA TYR A 307 -4.72 -2.87 -8.40
C TYR A 307 -4.26 -3.21 -7.00
N VAL A 308 -3.90 -2.17 -6.24
CA VAL A 308 -3.45 -2.27 -4.86
C VAL A 308 -4.33 -1.40 -3.97
N GLY A 309 -4.96 -2.01 -2.98
CA GLY A 309 -5.82 -1.31 -2.02
C GLY A 309 -5.00 -0.58 -0.96
N ILE A 310 -5.39 0.67 -0.67
CA ILE A 310 -4.85 1.49 0.43
C ILE A 310 -6.00 1.95 1.33
N SER A 311 -7.10 1.20 1.35
CA SER A 311 -8.30 1.54 2.11
C SER A 311 -8.14 1.20 3.58
N GLY A 312 -8.57 2.10 4.46
CA GLY A 312 -8.39 1.93 5.90
C GLY A 312 -9.36 2.76 6.74
N LEU A 313 -9.51 2.34 7.99
CA LEU A 313 -10.17 3.09 9.05
C LEU A 313 -9.10 3.52 10.07
N GLY A 314 -9.00 4.81 10.33
CA GLY A 314 -7.95 5.37 11.19
C GLY A 314 -8.49 6.31 12.26
N LEU A 315 -7.72 6.42 13.33
CA LEU A 315 -7.92 7.44 14.37
C LEU A 315 -6.83 8.50 14.21
N THR A 316 -7.26 9.75 14.05
CA THR A 316 -6.39 10.94 14.00
C THR A 316 -6.50 11.70 15.31
N LEU A 317 -5.37 12.10 15.86
CA LEU A 317 -5.28 13.01 17.01
C LEU A 317 -4.40 14.21 16.63
N GLY A 318 -4.74 15.38 17.17
CA GLY A 318 -3.95 16.56 16.86
C GLY A 318 -4.40 17.83 17.56
N ILE A 319 -3.84 18.93 17.12
CA ILE A 319 -4.14 20.28 17.59
C ILE A 319 -4.73 21.12 16.46
N LYS A 320 -5.68 21.99 16.81
CA LYS A 320 -6.31 22.99 15.94
C LYS A 320 -6.01 24.36 16.50
N TYR A 321 -5.54 25.26 15.67
CA TYR A 321 -5.37 26.69 15.99
C TYR A 321 -6.35 27.50 15.12
N SER A 322 -7.19 28.31 15.75
CA SER A 322 -8.19 29.17 15.11
C SER A 322 -7.73 30.63 15.18
N LEU A 323 -7.92 31.37 14.06
CA LEU A 323 -7.53 32.79 13.93
C LEU A 323 -8.66 33.74 14.40
#